data_04d117fe59f08e775b388d223d255c0d
#
_entry.id   04d117fe59f08e775b388d223d255c0d
#
_cell.length_a   1.000
_cell.length_b   1.000
_cell.length_c   1.000
_cell.angle_alpha   90.00
_cell.angle_beta   90.00
_cell.angle_gamma   90.00
#
_symmetry.space_group_name_H-M   'P 1'
#
loop_
_entity.id
_entity.type
_entity.pdbx_description
1 polymer ?
#
loop_
_entity_poly.entity_id
_entity_poly.type
_entity_poly.pdbx_seq_one_letter_code
_entity_poly.pdbx_strand_id
1 'polypeptide(L)'
;MCSRIDAMVTDFEKGIITRRELIAALAALSVAPALSRAQEPASAAGPIPVSGVDHLAFRVADLARSTAFYQEHLGGRIRSQSSNSVFLDIGDHWLALFARGAVSTGFEVTEKGVDHISFHSIKHRTLNERMGALAERGLNPVSPPGSGRVYFRDPDGIILQLS
;
A
#
# COMPACT_ATOMS: atom_id res chain seq x y z
N MET A 1 5.66 26.14 -21.00
CA MET A 1 6.25 26.52 -19.70
C MET A 1 7.63 27.14 -19.87
N CYS A 2 8.53 26.63 -20.71
CA CYS A 2 9.83 27.25 -21.04
C CYS A 2 9.74 28.72 -21.51
N SER A 3 8.85 29.04 -22.45
CA SER A 3 8.78 30.40 -23.04
C SER A 3 8.52 31.55 -22.04
N ARG A 4 7.90 31.28 -20.90
CA ARG A 4 7.58 32.30 -19.89
C ARG A 4 8.77 32.61 -18.97
N ILE A 5 9.57 31.61 -18.67
CA ILE A 5 10.81 31.76 -17.92
C ILE A 5 11.84 32.50 -18.77
N ASP A 6 11.97 32.14 -20.05
CA ASP A 6 12.89 32.76 -20.99
C ASP A 6 12.58 34.25 -21.17
N ALA A 7 11.30 34.63 -21.25
CA ALA A 7 10.89 36.05 -21.32
C ALA A 7 11.28 36.82 -20.07
N MET A 8 11.10 36.26 -18.88
CA MET A 8 11.46 36.90 -17.59
C MET A 8 12.97 37.05 -17.42
N VAL A 9 13.78 36.10 -17.87
CA VAL A 9 15.23 36.17 -17.90
C VAL A 9 15.67 37.25 -18.86
N THR A 10 15.06 37.33 -20.05
CA THR A 10 15.34 38.36 -21.06
C THR A 10 15.03 39.78 -20.53
N ASP A 11 13.91 39.94 -19.81
CA ASP A 11 13.54 41.25 -19.21
C ASP A 11 14.51 41.65 -18.09
N PHE A 12 15.03 40.68 -17.33
CA PHE A 12 16.08 40.94 -16.35
C PHE A 12 17.40 41.36 -17.02
N GLU A 13 17.83 40.66 -18.07
CA GLU A 13 19.07 40.98 -18.80
C GLU A 13 18.98 42.34 -19.47
N LYS A 14 17.80 42.79 -19.88
CA LYS A 14 17.55 44.11 -20.42
C LYS A 14 17.38 45.20 -19.35
N GLY A 15 17.45 44.85 -18.07
CA GLY A 15 17.25 45.77 -16.95
C GLY A 15 15.82 46.30 -16.78
N ILE A 16 14.85 45.63 -17.40
CA ILE A 16 13.41 45.97 -17.31
C ILE A 16 12.86 45.57 -15.95
N ILE A 17 13.36 44.45 -15.37
CA ILE A 17 13.01 44.00 -14.03
C ILE A 17 14.27 43.86 -13.17
N THR A 18 14.11 44.06 -11.87
CA THR A 18 15.18 43.91 -10.89
C THR A 18 15.39 42.44 -10.50
N ARG A 19 16.57 42.13 -9.93
CA ARG A 19 16.86 40.78 -9.39
C ARG A 19 15.78 40.29 -8.38
N ARG A 20 15.25 41.22 -7.58
CA ARG A 20 14.23 40.93 -6.57
C ARG A 20 12.90 40.53 -7.23
N GLU A 21 12.52 41.25 -8.31
CA GLU A 21 11.30 40.95 -9.08
C GLU A 21 11.43 39.64 -9.84
N LEU A 22 12.61 39.34 -10.41
CA LEU A 22 12.85 38.03 -11.05
C LEU A 22 12.73 36.89 -10.05
N ILE A 23 13.33 37.01 -8.86
CA ILE A 23 13.23 35.96 -7.81
C ILE A 23 11.79 35.81 -7.34
N ALA A 24 11.06 36.89 -7.13
CA ALA A 24 9.65 36.84 -6.72
C ALA A 24 8.76 36.17 -7.78
N ALA A 25 9.01 36.47 -9.04
CA ALA A 25 8.25 35.91 -10.15
C ALA A 25 8.55 34.40 -10.37
N LEU A 26 9.83 33.99 -10.20
CA LEU A 26 10.21 32.56 -10.24
C LEU A 26 9.66 31.79 -9.04
N ALA A 27 9.64 32.38 -7.84
CA ALA A 27 9.02 31.82 -6.66
C ALA A 27 7.49 31.64 -6.84
N ALA A 28 6.82 32.60 -7.48
CA ALA A 28 5.40 32.50 -7.81
C ALA A 28 5.08 31.40 -8.86
N LEU A 29 6.04 31.06 -9.74
CA LEU A 29 5.92 29.95 -10.68
C LEU A 29 6.18 28.59 -10.04
N SER A 30 6.96 28.54 -8.95
CA SER A 30 7.20 27.32 -8.17
C SER A 30 6.08 27.00 -7.19
N VAL A 31 5.23 27.97 -6.88
CA VAL A 31 3.91 27.75 -6.27
C VAL A 31 2.88 27.51 -7.41
N ALA A 32 3.19 26.59 -8.32
CA ALA A 32 2.09 25.94 -9.01
C ALA A 32 1.20 25.36 -7.87
N PRO A 33 -0.13 25.57 -7.87
CA PRO A 33 -0.98 24.76 -7.03
C PRO A 33 -0.54 23.35 -7.40
N ALA A 34 0.02 22.61 -6.41
CA ALA A 34 -0.03 21.18 -6.49
C ALA A 34 -1.46 20.94 -6.93
N LEU A 35 -1.64 20.47 -8.17
CA LEU A 35 -2.92 19.94 -8.60
C LEU A 35 -3.22 18.97 -7.47
N SER A 36 -4.00 19.46 -6.51
CA SER A 36 -4.67 18.61 -5.57
C SER A 36 -5.36 17.66 -6.50
N ARG A 37 -4.76 16.50 -6.72
CA ARG A 37 -5.46 15.36 -7.25
C ARG A 37 -6.72 15.41 -6.41
N ALA A 38 -7.82 15.79 -7.06
CA ALA A 38 -9.09 15.93 -6.37
C ALA A 38 -9.26 14.61 -5.66
N GLN A 39 -8.96 14.61 -4.38
CA GLN A 39 -9.15 13.45 -3.53
C GLN A 39 -10.65 13.31 -3.57
N GLU A 40 -11.13 12.26 -4.21
CA GLU A 40 -12.55 11.97 -4.23
C GLU A 40 -13.08 12.17 -2.80
N PRO A 41 -14.23 12.83 -2.63
CA PRO A 41 -14.70 13.22 -1.30
C PRO A 41 -14.62 12.00 -0.40
N ALA A 42 -13.83 12.13 0.67
CA ALA A 42 -13.67 11.06 1.65
C ALA A 42 -15.06 10.57 2.02
N SER A 43 -15.29 9.27 1.87
CA SER A 43 -16.57 8.63 2.17
C SER A 43 -17.13 9.18 3.48
N ALA A 44 -18.43 9.51 3.51
CA ALA A 44 -19.13 10.00 4.71
C ALA A 44 -18.94 9.08 5.93
N ALA A 45 -18.53 7.82 5.73
CA ALA A 45 -18.25 6.84 6.77
C ALA A 45 -17.00 7.11 7.62
N GLY A 46 -16.11 8.05 7.21
CA GLY A 46 -14.82 8.31 7.87
C GLY A 46 -13.80 7.15 7.69
N PRO A 47 -12.60 7.24 8.27
CA PRO A 47 -11.58 6.21 8.16
C PRO A 47 -11.96 4.93 8.94
N ILE A 48 -11.52 3.75 8.44
CA ILE A 48 -11.62 2.51 9.20
C ILE A 48 -10.59 2.54 10.34
N PRO A 49 -10.98 2.41 11.60
CA PRO A 49 -10.03 2.38 12.70
C PRO A 49 -9.25 1.05 12.68
N VAL A 50 -7.93 1.15 12.52
CA VAL A 50 -7.00 0.01 12.57
C VAL A 50 -6.00 0.22 13.71
N SER A 51 -5.54 -0.87 14.33
CA SER A 51 -4.56 -0.84 15.43
C SER A 51 -3.11 -1.03 14.97
N GLY A 52 -2.91 -1.50 13.73
CA GLY A 52 -1.59 -1.76 13.17
C GLY A 52 -1.59 -2.80 12.06
N VAL A 53 -0.41 -3.25 11.69
CA VAL A 53 -0.21 -4.35 10.76
C VAL A 53 -0.26 -5.66 11.53
N ASP A 54 -1.07 -6.61 11.06
CA ASP A 54 -1.19 -7.93 11.68
C ASP A 54 -0.04 -8.85 11.25
N HIS A 55 0.17 -9.01 9.95
CA HIS A 55 1.23 -9.84 9.40
C HIS A 55 1.63 -9.42 7.99
N LEU A 56 2.75 -9.96 7.55
CA LEU A 56 3.20 -9.90 6.16
C LEU A 56 3.07 -11.28 5.50
N ALA A 57 2.73 -11.30 4.23
CA ALA A 57 2.64 -12.53 3.46
C ALA A 57 3.43 -12.41 2.15
N PHE A 58 4.34 -13.35 1.92
CA PHE A 58 5.20 -13.37 0.75
C PHE A 58 4.95 -14.59 -0.11
N ARG A 59 4.93 -14.42 -1.41
CA ARG A 59 5.08 -15.51 -2.37
C ARG A 59 6.54 -15.74 -2.65
N VAL A 60 7.00 -16.97 -2.41
CA VAL A 60 8.39 -17.35 -2.57
C VAL A 60 8.54 -18.42 -3.65
N ALA A 61 9.69 -18.40 -4.33
CA ALA A 61 9.98 -19.37 -5.38
C ALA A 61 10.28 -20.76 -4.81
N ASP A 62 10.92 -20.79 -3.63
CA ASP A 62 11.31 -22.00 -2.91
C ASP A 62 11.03 -21.82 -1.43
N LEU A 63 10.02 -22.54 -0.96
CA LEU A 63 9.50 -22.41 0.41
C LEU A 63 10.54 -22.86 1.46
N ALA A 64 11.27 -23.93 1.19
CA ALA A 64 12.28 -24.47 2.11
C ALA A 64 13.45 -23.50 2.27
N ARG A 65 13.97 -22.99 1.15
CA ARG A 65 15.05 -21.99 1.14
C ARG A 65 14.66 -20.72 1.85
N SER A 66 13.49 -20.19 1.56
CA SER A 66 13.03 -18.96 2.19
C SER A 66 12.76 -19.15 3.68
N THR A 67 12.21 -20.30 4.07
CA THR A 67 12.02 -20.64 5.50
C THR A 67 13.35 -20.66 6.24
N ALA A 68 14.35 -21.39 5.69
CA ALA A 68 15.69 -21.46 6.29
C ALA A 68 16.32 -20.07 6.43
N PHE A 69 16.20 -19.22 5.39
CA PHE A 69 16.68 -17.83 5.44
C PHE A 69 16.08 -17.03 6.62
N TYR A 70 14.76 -17.05 6.75
CA TYR A 70 14.09 -16.30 7.82
C TYR A 70 14.37 -16.86 9.21
N GLN A 71 14.58 -18.19 9.34
CA GLN A 71 15.00 -18.80 10.60
C GLN A 71 16.43 -18.40 10.96
N GLU A 72 17.36 -18.53 10.03
CA GLU A 72 18.79 -18.28 10.25
C GLU A 72 19.10 -16.80 10.51
N HIS A 73 18.53 -15.90 9.67
CA HIS A 73 18.94 -14.51 9.67
C HIS A 73 18.03 -13.59 10.49
N LEU A 74 16.77 -13.96 10.70
CA LEU A 74 15.80 -13.14 11.41
C LEU A 74 15.22 -13.84 12.67
N GLY A 75 15.73 -15.02 13.00
CA GLY A 75 15.29 -15.76 14.19
C GLY A 75 13.85 -16.27 14.10
N GLY A 76 13.32 -16.44 12.88
CA GLY A 76 11.96 -16.91 12.65
C GLY A 76 11.71 -18.29 13.25
N ARG A 77 10.64 -18.43 14.02
CA ARG A 77 10.23 -19.73 14.59
C ARG A 77 9.00 -20.24 13.87
N ILE A 78 9.05 -21.49 13.40
CA ILE A 78 7.90 -22.08 12.72
C ILE A 78 6.72 -22.16 13.71
N ARG A 79 5.63 -21.44 13.38
CA ARG A 79 4.36 -21.49 14.06
C ARG A 79 3.51 -22.64 13.54
N SER A 80 3.47 -22.77 12.21
CA SER A 80 2.80 -23.88 11.50
C SER A 80 3.35 -24.01 10.08
N GLN A 81 3.18 -25.18 9.48
CA GLN A 81 3.60 -25.42 8.11
C GLN A 81 2.70 -26.45 7.42
N SER A 82 2.66 -26.35 6.09
CA SER A 82 2.01 -27.30 5.19
C SER A 82 2.91 -27.55 3.97
N SER A 83 2.42 -28.33 3.01
CA SER A 83 3.15 -28.57 1.76
C SER A 83 3.36 -27.30 0.92
N ASN A 84 2.56 -26.27 1.12
CA ASN A 84 2.54 -25.07 0.28
C ASN A 84 2.59 -23.74 1.07
N SER A 85 2.73 -23.80 2.40
CA SER A 85 2.87 -22.60 3.23
C SER A 85 3.66 -22.85 4.50
N VAL A 86 4.35 -21.83 5.00
CA VAL A 86 4.99 -21.79 6.32
C VAL A 86 4.66 -20.47 6.98
N PHE A 87 4.30 -20.54 8.25
CA PHE A 87 4.06 -19.37 9.10
C PHE A 87 5.16 -19.30 10.14
N LEU A 88 5.81 -18.14 10.25
CA LEU A 88 6.94 -17.89 11.12
C LEU A 88 6.61 -16.78 12.09
N ASP A 89 6.82 -16.99 13.39
CA ASP A 89 6.87 -15.91 14.36
C ASP A 89 8.20 -15.16 14.24
N ILE A 90 8.14 -13.84 14.10
CA ILE A 90 9.30 -12.93 14.04
C ILE A 90 9.03 -11.75 14.96
N GLY A 91 9.68 -11.72 16.13
CA GLY A 91 9.41 -10.73 17.16
C GLY A 91 7.95 -10.78 17.61
N ASP A 92 7.28 -9.62 17.63
CA ASP A 92 5.87 -9.48 18.00
C ASP A 92 4.90 -9.69 16.82
N HIS A 93 5.45 -9.96 15.63
CA HIS A 93 4.69 -10.17 14.40
C HIS A 93 4.92 -11.57 13.86
N TRP A 94 4.18 -11.91 12.80
CA TRP A 94 4.40 -13.14 12.09
C TRP A 94 4.45 -12.92 10.58
N LEU A 95 5.09 -13.86 9.90
CA LEU A 95 5.30 -13.86 8.47
C LEU A 95 4.69 -15.12 7.88
N ALA A 96 3.92 -14.97 6.81
CA ALA A 96 3.42 -16.07 6.01
C ALA A 96 4.27 -16.21 4.74
N LEU A 97 4.83 -17.37 4.52
CA LEU A 97 5.49 -17.76 3.29
C LEU A 97 4.59 -18.71 2.52
N PHE A 98 4.34 -18.44 1.26
CA PHE A 98 3.53 -19.25 0.38
C PHE A 98 4.32 -19.69 -0.84
N ALA A 99 4.20 -20.96 -1.20
CA ALA A 99 4.70 -21.44 -2.47
C ALA A 99 3.95 -20.76 -3.63
N ARG A 100 4.59 -20.64 -4.78
CA ARG A 100 3.99 -20.05 -5.98
C ARG A 100 2.68 -20.74 -6.32
N GLY A 101 1.59 -19.99 -6.46
CA GLY A 101 0.26 -20.50 -6.77
C GLY A 101 -0.55 -21.05 -5.60
N ALA A 102 0.02 -21.09 -4.38
CA ALA A 102 -0.60 -21.73 -3.22
C ALA A 102 -1.73 -20.91 -2.54
N VAL A 103 -1.79 -19.61 -2.76
CA VAL A 103 -2.74 -18.71 -2.10
C VAL A 103 -3.64 -18.03 -3.11
N SER A 104 -4.95 -18.07 -2.84
CA SER A 104 -5.93 -17.24 -3.53
C SER A 104 -6.42 -16.15 -2.59
N THR A 105 -6.09 -14.89 -2.90
CA THR A 105 -6.65 -13.69 -2.24
C THR A 105 -7.96 -13.25 -2.90
N GLY A 106 -8.40 -13.95 -3.96
CA GLY A 106 -9.49 -13.50 -4.84
C GLY A 106 -9.06 -12.50 -5.91
N PHE A 107 -7.78 -12.13 -5.92
CA PHE A 107 -7.17 -11.29 -6.94
C PHE A 107 -6.12 -12.08 -7.73
N GLU A 108 -5.96 -11.75 -9.01
CA GLU A 108 -4.90 -12.31 -9.82
C GLU A 108 -3.55 -11.67 -9.43
N VAL A 109 -2.58 -12.51 -9.07
CA VAL A 109 -1.22 -12.09 -8.72
C VAL A 109 -0.26 -12.85 -9.64
N THR A 110 0.37 -12.15 -10.55
CA THR A 110 1.16 -12.76 -11.62
C THR A 110 2.65 -12.81 -11.32
N GLU A 111 3.16 -12.05 -10.33
CA GLU A 111 4.58 -11.86 -10.09
C GLU A 111 5.03 -12.21 -8.67
N LYS A 112 6.36 -12.30 -8.50
CA LYS A 112 7.01 -12.48 -7.20
C LYS A 112 6.94 -11.17 -6.41
N GLY A 113 6.77 -11.25 -5.09
CA GLY A 113 6.78 -10.08 -4.23
C GLY A 113 5.96 -10.29 -2.96
N VAL A 114 5.53 -9.20 -2.40
CA VAL A 114 4.59 -9.19 -1.28
C VAL A 114 3.24 -9.69 -1.80
N ASP A 115 2.71 -10.74 -1.16
CA ASP A 115 1.39 -11.26 -1.51
C ASP A 115 0.29 -10.28 -1.08
N HIS A 116 0.28 -9.92 0.20
CA HIS A 116 -0.60 -8.89 0.76
C HIS A 116 -0.08 -8.38 2.09
N ILE A 117 -0.60 -7.23 2.52
CA ILE A 117 -0.40 -6.68 3.86
C ILE A 117 -1.72 -6.78 4.63
N SER A 118 -1.69 -7.35 5.84
CA SER A 118 -2.88 -7.48 6.67
C SER A 118 -2.90 -6.42 7.77
N PHE A 119 -4.03 -5.72 7.86
CA PHE A 119 -4.33 -4.77 8.94
C PHE A 119 -5.34 -5.39 9.89
N HIS A 120 -5.07 -5.29 11.19
CA HIS A 120 -5.99 -5.76 12.21
C HIS A 120 -7.05 -4.68 12.51
N SER A 121 -8.32 -5.02 12.30
CA SER A 121 -9.43 -4.11 12.62
C SER A 121 -9.81 -4.21 14.08
N ILE A 122 -9.75 -3.07 14.79
CA ILE A 122 -10.18 -3.00 16.19
C ILE A 122 -11.71 -2.97 16.36
N LYS A 123 -12.45 -2.62 15.32
CA LYS A 123 -13.90 -2.39 15.37
C LYS A 123 -14.69 -3.49 14.66
N HIS A 124 -14.24 -3.94 13.50
CA HIS A 124 -15.00 -4.83 12.62
C HIS A 124 -14.48 -6.26 12.78
N ARG A 125 -15.14 -7.06 13.61
CA ARG A 125 -14.68 -8.41 14.01
C ARG A 125 -15.20 -9.53 13.12
N THR A 126 -16.39 -9.37 12.55
CA THR A 126 -16.99 -10.38 11.68
C THR A 126 -16.66 -10.12 10.21
N LEU A 127 -16.77 -11.15 9.39
CA LEU A 127 -16.60 -11.06 7.95
C LEU A 127 -17.54 -10.00 7.34
N ASN A 128 -18.82 -10.03 7.71
CA ASN A 128 -19.83 -9.13 7.16
C ASN A 128 -19.56 -7.68 7.56
N GLU A 129 -19.15 -7.42 8.80
CA GLU A 129 -18.77 -6.06 9.25
C GLU A 129 -17.58 -5.52 8.45
N ARG A 130 -16.54 -6.34 8.20
CA ARG A 130 -15.38 -5.94 7.40
C ARG A 130 -15.75 -5.68 5.94
N MET A 131 -16.54 -6.58 5.35
CA MET A 131 -17.05 -6.40 3.98
C MET A 131 -17.88 -5.12 3.85
N GLY A 132 -18.83 -4.89 4.75
CA GLY A 132 -19.69 -3.69 4.76
C GLY A 132 -18.89 -2.42 4.92
N ALA A 133 -17.96 -2.37 5.90
CA ALA A 133 -17.13 -1.22 6.18
C ALA A 133 -16.25 -0.79 4.99
N LEU A 134 -15.75 -1.73 4.21
CA LEU A 134 -14.97 -1.46 2.99
C LEU A 134 -15.89 -1.02 1.84
N ALA A 135 -17.03 -1.69 1.66
CA ALA A 135 -17.99 -1.36 0.61
C ALA A 135 -18.58 0.05 0.77
N GLU A 136 -18.91 0.47 2.00
CA GLU A 136 -19.38 1.83 2.33
C GLU A 136 -18.38 2.93 1.93
N ARG A 137 -17.11 2.57 1.78
CA ARG A 137 -16.03 3.47 1.36
C ARG A 137 -15.72 3.41 -0.14
N GLY A 138 -16.56 2.69 -0.90
CA GLY A 138 -16.35 2.50 -2.33
C GLY A 138 -15.18 1.56 -2.67
N LEU A 139 -14.59 0.90 -1.67
CA LEU A 139 -13.57 -0.13 -1.87
C LEU A 139 -14.28 -1.43 -2.25
N ASN A 140 -13.84 -2.08 -3.31
CA ASN A 140 -14.45 -3.31 -3.82
C ASN A 140 -13.87 -4.53 -3.07
N PRO A 141 -14.39 -4.91 -1.88
CA PRO A 141 -13.83 -6.00 -1.11
C PRO A 141 -14.17 -7.36 -1.71
N VAL A 142 -13.22 -8.28 -1.59
CA VAL A 142 -13.35 -9.67 -2.04
C VAL A 142 -13.11 -10.60 -0.86
N SER A 143 -13.97 -11.60 -0.71
CA SER A 143 -13.76 -12.71 0.23
C SER A 143 -13.75 -14.04 -0.52
N PRO A 144 -12.60 -14.74 -0.59
CA PRO A 144 -12.56 -16.07 -1.19
C PRO A 144 -13.47 -17.03 -0.43
N PRO A 145 -14.20 -17.92 -1.13
CA PRO A 145 -15.13 -18.84 -0.51
C PRO A 145 -14.50 -19.65 0.64
N GLY A 146 -15.16 -19.67 1.79
CA GLY A 146 -14.73 -20.43 2.97
C GLY A 146 -13.49 -19.87 3.71
N SER A 147 -12.88 -18.76 3.25
CA SER A 147 -11.66 -18.23 3.85
C SER A 147 -11.90 -17.41 5.13
N GLY A 148 -13.05 -16.79 5.29
CA GLY A 148 -13.33 -15.83 6.36
C GLY A 148 -12.48 -14.56 6.32
N ARG A 149 -11.71 -14.34 5.25
CA ARG A 149 -10.78 -13.24 5.06
C ARG A 149 -11.36 -12.21 4.10
N VAL A 150 -11.01 -10.94 4.27
CA VAL A 150 -11.45 -9.85 3.38
C VAL A 150 -10.25 -9.15 2.79
N TYR A 151 -10.22 -9.07 1.47
CA TYR A 151 -9.17 -8.41 0.71
C TYR A 151 -9.73 -7.25 -0.10
N PHE A 152 -8.90 -6.26 -0.34
CA PHE A 152 -9.19 -5.11 -1.19
C PHE A 152 -7.89 -4.58 -1.80
N ARG A 153 -7.98 -3.65 -2.75
CA ARG A 153 -6.81 -3.03 -3.36
C ARG A 153 -6.70 -1.59 -2.95
N ASP A 154 -5.46 -1.12 -2.83
CA ASP A 154 -5.17 0.29 -2.79
C ASP A 154 -5.22 0.91 -4.21
N PRO A 155 -5.06 2.26 -4.36
CA PRO A 155 -5.06 2.91 -5.68
C PRO A 155 -3.94 2.46 -6.63
N ASP A 156 -2.86 1.89 -6.11
CA ASP A 156 -1.73 1.37 -6.89
C ASP A 156 -1.85 -0.14 -7.17
N GLY A 157 -2.93 -0.77 -6.71
CA GLY A 157 -3.22 -2.17 -6.93
C GLY A 157 -2.59 -3.11 -5.89
N ILE A 158 -1.97 -2.60 -4.84
CA ILE A 158 -1.42 -3.41 -3.74
C ILE A 158 -2.57 -4.12 -3.02
N ILE A 159 -2.40 -5.42 -2.80
CA ILE A 159 -3.41 -6.23 -2.10
C ILE A 159 -3.29 -6.02 -0.60
N LEU A 160 -4.39 -5.63 0.00
CA LEU A 160 -4.53 -5.43 1.44
C LEU A 160 -5.57 -6.39 1.98
N GLN A 161 -5.36 -6.86 3.22
CA GLN A 161 -6.32 -7.68 3.96
C GLN A 161 -6.80 -6.89 5.19
N LEU A 162 -8.07 -6.99 5.51
CA LEU A 162 -8.62 -6.55 6.79
C LEU A 162 -8.95 -7.78 7.64
N SER A 163 -8.24 -7.98 8.74
CA SER A 163 -8.39 -9.12 9.67
C SER A 163 -8.98 -8.70 11.01
#